data_974458fb02eeb111b3504398433fbbd6
#
_entry.id   974458fb02eeb111b3504398433fbbd6
#
_cell.length_a   1.000
_cell.length_b   1.000
_cell.length_c   1.000
_cell.angle_alpha   90.00
_cell.angle_beta   90.00
_cell.angle_gamma   90.00
#
_symmetry.space_group_name_H-M   'P 1'
#
loop_
_entity.id
_entity.type
_entity.pdbx_description
1 polymer ?
#
loop_
_entity_poly.entity_id
_entity_poly.type
_entity_poly.pdbx_seq_one_letter_code
_entity_poly.pdbx_strand_id
1 'polypeptide(L)'
;MVSDTFIRKLGMDKEYVQKQLEERYFSGDIFYNKTTGEPIVTPGGALWADLQNNPDWMEKNGFAYYKGVAMFHEYDFAPCIEETMHDLMKEGIHGLSQICPRYDSVKDCPELLPVENYKEILKSKKKLTQNQCACRTRYPEYGQDDHVCISADETADFMIAHNLGKEISFEEMFDYIQKAGKKIPSMHIVAHTLDLKDIGTILCNCNVNTCSGLRHITATGGKYHYREIYNKSRFRAVLNPEKCIDCGLCYKKRCMFDAIHKKFIRDYGDEALFVNESTCMGCGCCVETCPTGALKMKLVDPPEALLGWNVVDGKAIDPKVIHQKEEEEEPDIAFY
;
A
#
# COMPACT_ATOMS: atom_id res chain seq x y z
N MET A 1 -8.81 0.98 27.44
CA MET A 1 -8.67 1.83 28.66
C MET A 1 -7.35 2.56 28.55
N VAL A 2 -7.39 3.87 28.71
CA VAL A 2 -6.19 4.71 28.64
C VAL A 2 -5.34 4.47 29.88
N SER A 3 -4.01 4.44 29.73
CA SER A 3 -3.12 4.21 30.85
C SER A 3 -3.19 5.36 31.87
N ASP A 4 -3.15 5.03 33.16
CA ASP A 4 -3.14 6.04 34.23
C ASP A 4 -1.88 6.93 34.16
N THR A 5 -0.82 6.43 33.52
CA THR A 5 0.41 7.20 33.27
C THR A 5 0.19 8.30 32.23
N PHE A 6 -0.53 8.00 31.16
CA PHE A 6 -0.87 8.99 30.14
C PHE A 6 -1.75 10.12 30.73
N ILE A 7 -2.78 9.76 31.50
CA ILE A 7 -3.68 10.71 32.15
C ILE A 7 -2.91 11.62 33.13
N ARG A 8 -1.99 11.05 33.91
CA ARG A 8 -1.15 11.84 34.80
C ARG A 8 -0.24 12.83 34.08
N LYS A 9 0.30 12.43 32.93
CA LYS A 9 1.13 13.32 32.09
C LYS A 9 0.32 14.51 31.54
N LEU A 10 -0.95 14.30 31.21
CA LEU A 10 -1.83 15.37 30.72
C LEU A 10 -2.30 16.32 31.82
N GLY A 11 -2.29 15.90 33.09
CA GLY A 11 -2.80 16.74 34.21
C GLY A 11 -4.30 17.06 34.11
N MET A 12 -5.06 16.25 33.36
CA MET A 12 -6.48 16.49 33.10
C MET A 12 -7.33 15.42 33.81
N ASP A 13 -8.64 15.73 33.95
CA ASP A 13 -9.59 14.77 34.50
C ASP A 13 -9.70 13.51 33.68
N LYS A 14 -9.68 12.35 34.37
CA LYS A 14 -9.66 11.04 33.71
C LYS A 14 -10.90 10.77 32.86
N GLU A 15 -12.09 11.10 33.36
CA GLU A 15 -13.34 10.84 32.64
C GLU A 15 -13.45 11.76 31.42
N TYR A 16 -13.02 13.01 31.56
CA TYR A 16 -12.96 13.93 30.43
C TYR A 16 -12.01 13.44 29.33
N VAL A 17 -10.78 13.05 29.69
CA VAL A 17 -9.80 12.50 28.72
C VAL A 17 -10.32 11.24 28.08
N GLN A 18 -10.88 10.31 28.85
CA GLN A 18 -11.46 9.08 28.35
C GLN A 18 -12.54 9.36 27.30
N LYS A 19 -13.46 10.26 27.61
CA LYS A 19 -14.55 10.64 26.70
C LYS A 19 -14.02 11.27 25.41
N GLN A 20 -13.05 12.19 25.49
CA GLN A 20 -12.45 12.82 24.31
C GLN A 20 -11.74 11.81 23.43
N LEU A 21 -11.04 10.83 24.01
CA LEU A 21 -10.35 9.80 23.27
C LEU A 21 -11.31 8.80 22.62
N GLU A 22 -12.42 8.46 23.29
CA GLU A 22 -13.50 7.65 22.72
C GLU A 22 -14.14 8.34 21.52
N GLU A 23 -14.48 9.62 21.63
CA GLU A 23 -15.01 10.42 20.53
C GLU A 23 -14.04 10.43 19.33
N ARG A 24 -12.74 10.61 19.58
CA ARG A 24 -11.71 10.61 18.53
C ARG A 24 -11.42 9.22 17.97
N TYR A 25 -11.56 8.17 18.76
CA TYR A 25 -11.49 6.80 18.26
C TYR A 25 -12.65 6.51 17.30
N PHE A 26 -13.87 6.92 17.65
CA PHE A 26 -15.02 6.76 16.77
C PHE A 26 -14.98 7.67 15.53
N SER A 27 -14.31 8.82 15.60
CA SER A 27 -14.07 9.68 14.43
C SER A 27 -12.91 9.17 13.54
N GLY A 28 -12.13 8.21 14.01
CA GLY A 28 -10.99 7.66 13.26
C GLY A 28 -9.70 8.49 13.38
N ASP A 29 -9.67 9.47 14.30
CA ASP A 29 -8.50 10.32 14.51
C ASP A 29 -7.40 9.62 15.30
N ILE A 30 -7.74 8.64 16.12
CA ILE A 30 -6.80 7.88 16.95
C ILE A 30 -7.14 6.39 17.00
N PHE A 31 -6.12 5.57 17.25
CA PHE A 31 -6.22 4.18 17.69
C PHE A 31 -5.70 4.00 19.10
N TYR A 32 -5.91 2.83 19.65
CA TYR A 32 -5.28 2.42 20.90
C TYR A 32 -4.32 1.27 20.66
N ASN A 33 -3.10 1.41 21.14
CA ASN A 33 -2.21 0.27 21.31
C ASN A 33 -2.83 -0.67 22.34
N LYS A 34 -3.17 -1.88 21.95
CA LYS A 34 -3.84 -2.85 22.84
C LYS A 34 -2.94 -3.35 23.96
N THR A 35 -1.63 -3.35 23.74
CA THR A 35 -0.64 -3.81 24.70
C THR A 35 -0.40 -2.75 25.77
N THR A 36 -0.21 -1.49 25.36
CA THR A 36 0.11 -0.38 26.26
C THR A 36 -1.11 0.41 26.69
N GLY A 37 -2.22 0.33 25.95
CA GLY A 37 -3.41 1.16 26.16
C GLY A 37 -3.19 2.63 25.84
N GLU A 38 -2.12 2.97 25.12
CA GLU A 38 -1.80 4.33 24.73
C GLU A 38 -2.47 4.70 23.40
N PRO A 39 -2.96 5.95 23.26
CA PRO A 39 -3.52 6.41 22.01
C PRO A 39 -2.41 6.59 20.95
N ILE A 40 -2.66 6.11 19.76
CA ILE A 40 -1.80 6.27 18.58
C ILE A 40 -2.54 7.18 17.62
N VAL A 41 -1.91 8.27 17.20
CA VAL A 41 -2.45 9.10 16.13
C VAL A 41 -2.34 8.33 14.82
N THR A 42 -3.46 8.15 14.15
CA THR A 42 -3.46 7.44 12.87
C THR A 42 -2.71 8.25 11.81
N PRO A 43 -2.02 7.61 10.87
CA PRO A 43 -1.58 8.30 9.67
C PRO A 43 -2.83 8.73 8.89
N GLY A 44 -3.24 9.95 9.14
CA GLY A 44 -4.61 10.48 8.99
C GLY A 44 -5.32 10.39 7.66
N GLY A 45 -4.71 9.96 6.58
CA GLY A 45 -5.37 9.99 5.26
C GLY A 45 -6.13 8.72 4.90
N ALA A 46 -5.60 7.56 5.22
CA ALA A 46 -6.16 6.29 4.73
C ALA A 46 -7.45 5.92 5.46
N LEU A 47 -7.46 6.04 6.79
CA LEU A 47 -8.62 5.65 7.61
C LEU A 47 -9.77 6.64 7.51
N TRP A 48 -9.48 7.93 7.43
CA TRP A 48 -10.51 8.92 7.12
C TRP A 48 -11.18 8.63 5.78
N ALA A 49 -10.42 8.22 4.78
CA ALA A 49 -10.94 7.78 3.50
C ALA A 49 -11.82 6.52 3.64
N ASP A 50 -11.44 5.59 4.52
CA ASP A 50 -12.20 4.35 4.76
C ASP A 50 -13.48 4.60 5.55
N LEU A 51 -13.48 5.49 6.53
CA LEU A 51 -14.68 5.91 7.25
C LEU A 51 -15.74 6.50 6.33
N GLN A 52 -15.34 7.21 5.28
CA GLN A 52 -16.27 7.76 4.30
C GLN A 52 -16.96 6.72 3.42
N ASN A 53 -16.46 5.49 3.41
CA ASN A 53 -17.13 4.36 2.77
C ASN A 53 -18.22 3.74 3.64
N ASN A 54 -18.39 4.21 4.87
CA ASN A 54 -19.48 3.74 5.71
C ASN A 54 -20.81 3.99 5.00
N PRO A 55 -21.67 2.97 4.82
CA PRO A 55 -22.96 3.11 4.16
C PRO A 55 -23.84 4.19 4.79
N ASP A 56 -23.82 4.34 6.11
CA ASP A 56 -24.57 5.37 6.83
C ASP A 56 -24.10 6.79 6.48
N TRP A 57 -22.81 6.96 6.25
CA TRP A 57 -22.23 8.22 5.79
C TRP A 57 -22.63 8.55 4.35
N MET A 58 -22.67 7.55 3.48
CA MET A 58 -23.10 7.72 2.09
C MET A 58 -24.58 8.05 2.01
N GLU A 59 -25.42 7.40 2.80
CA GLU A 59 -26.85 7.69 2.89
C GLU A 59 -27.11 9.12 3.38
N LYS A 60 -26.42 9.53 4.45
CA LYS A 60 -26.56 10.86 5.06
C LYS A 60 -26.10 12.00 4.16
N ASN A 61 -24.99 11.86 3.46
CA ASN A 61 -24.32 12.95 2.74
C ASN A 61 -24.51 12.90 1.21
N GLY A 62 -24.94 11.77 0.69
CA GLY A 62 -25.21 11.58 -0.73
C GLY A 62 -23.97 11.43 -1.62
N PHE A 63 -24.20 10.98 -2.84
CA PHE A 63 -23.13 10.67 -3.82
C PHE A 63 -22.33 11.91 -4.25
N ALA A 64 -22.94 13.09 -4.28
CA ALA A 64 -22.26 14.34 -4.65
C ALA A 64 -21.15 14.70 -3.64
N TYR A 65 -21.42 14.52 -2.35
CA TYR A 65 -20.41 14.68 -1.30
C TYR A 65 -19.24 13.70 -1.51
N TYR A 66 -19.58 12.45 -1.78
CA TYR A 66 -18.59 11.40 -2.00
C TYR A 66 -17.67 11.68 -3.18
N LYS A 67 -18.22 12.19 -4.30
CA LYS A 67 -17.44 12.66 -5.45
C LYS A 67 -16.60 13.90 -5.11
N GLY A 68 -17.13 14.83 -4.33
CA GLY A 68 -16.38 15.99 -3.85
C GLY A 68 -15.14 15.60 -3.03
N VAL A 69 -15.28 14.61 -2.17
CA VAL A 69 -14.15 14.03 -1.42
C VAL A 69 -13.13 13.38 -2.35
N ALA A 70 -13.58 12.65 -3.37
CA ALA A 70 -12.67 12.07 -4.36
C ALA A 70 -11.87 13.16 -5.09
N MET A 71 -12.51 14.24 -5.48
CA MET A 71 -11.85 15.39 -6.13
C MET A 71 -10.85 16.07 -5.19
N PHE A 72 -11.20 16.29 -3.92
CA PHE A 72 -10.28 16.82 -2.92
C PHE A 72 -9.04 15.95 -2.79
N HIS A 73 -9.21 14.62 -2.70
CA HIS A 73 -8.08 13.69 -2.66
C HIS A 73 -7.20 13.77 -3.90
N GLU A 74 -7.79 13.90 -5.09
CA GLU A 74 -7.08 13.87 -6.35
C GLU A 74 -6.33 15.18 -6.65
N TYR A 75 -6.92 16.32 -6.33
CA TYR A 75 -6.42 17.64 -6.75
C TYR A 75 -5.75 18.45 -5.65
N ASP A 76 -6.05 18.17 -4.38
CA ASP A 76 -5.53 18.93 -3.24
C ASP A 76 -4.65 18.06 -2.34
N PHE A 77 -5.21 16.97 -1.80
CA PHE A 77 -4.52 16.17 -0.78
C PHE A 77 -3.36 15.33 -1.35
N ALA A 78 -3.59 14.60 -2.43
CA ALA A 78 -2.57 13.74 -3.00
C ALA A 78 -1.35 14.51 -3.53
N PRO A 79 -1.48 15.68 -4.18
CA PRO A 79 -0.33 16.51 -4.55
C PRO A 79 0.51 16.99 -3.36
N CYS A 80 -0.13 17.32 -2.22
CA CYS A 80 0.62 17.68 -1.00
C CYS A 80 1.41 16.50 -0.45
N ILE A 81 0.79 15.30 -0.42
CA ILE A 81 1.46 14.09 0.02
C ILE A 81 2.59 13.70 -0.94
N GLU A 82 2.37 13.86 -2.25
CA GLU A 82 3.38 13.60 -3.27
C GLU A 82 4.66 14.43 -3.02
N GLU A 83 4.51 15.72 -2.77
CA GLU A 83 5.64 16.61 -2.50
C GLU A 83 6.37 16.21 -1.21
N THR A 84 5.63 15.94 -0.15
CA THR A 84 6.20 15.48 1.12
C THR A 84 6.95 14.15 0.95
N MET A 85 6.37 13.18 0.25
CA MET A 85 7.02 11.88 0.01
C MET A 85 8.27 12.01 -0.85
N HIS A 86 8.23 12.85 -1.88
CA HIS A 86 9.39 13.11 -2.72
C HIS A 86 10.55 13.69 -1.89
N ASP A 87 10.28 14.69 -1.04
CA ASP A 87 11.30 15.31 -0.22
C ASP A 87 11.88 14.35 0.81
N LEU A 88 11.05 13.55 1.48
CA LEU A 88 11.51 12.51 2.40
C LEU A 88 12.39 11.47 1.69
N MET A 89 11.98 10.99 0.53
CA MET A 89 12.76 10.02 -0.22
C MET A 89 14.09 10.59 -0.73
N LYS A 90 14.13 11.88 -1.05
CA LYS A 90 15.35 12.60 -1.45
C LYS A 90 16.36 12.71 -0.30
N GLU A 91 15.88 12.81 0.94
CA GLU A 91 16.69 12.77 2.15
C GLU A 91 17.07 11.34 2.59
N GLY A 92 16.68 10.33 1.84
CA GLY A 92 16.91 8.93 2.17
C GLY A 92 15.93 8.35 3.20
N ILE A 93 14.86 9.09 3.48
CA ILE A 93 13.77 8.65 4.35
C ILE A 93 12.73 7.94 3.47
N HIS A 94 12.14 6.87 4.00
CA HIS A 94 11.25 6.02 3.21
C HIS A 94 9.92 6.68 2.90
N GLY A 95 9.42 6.42 1.69
CA GLY A 95 8.02 6.62 1.40
C GLY A 95 7.13 5.74 2.31
N LEU A 96 5.90 6.18 2.56
CA LEU A 96 4.93 5.48 3.43
C LEU A 96 4.48 4.11 2.88
N SER A 97 4.93 3.73 1.69
CA SER A 97 4.42 2.54 1.02
C SER A 97 5.49 1.83 0.20
N GLN A 98 5.53 0.52 0.35
CA GLN A 98 6.39 -0.39 -0.41
C GLN A 98 5.57 -1.18 -1.42
N ILE A 99 5.96 -1.16 -2.69
CA ILE A 99 5.40 -2.04 -3.70
C ILE A 99 6.04 -3.42 -3.56
N CYS A 100 5.21 -4.42 -3.31
CA CYS A 100 5.61 -5.81 -3.32
C CYS A 100 5.21 -6.46 -4.64
N PRO A 101 6.06 -7.35 -5.21
CA PRO A 101 5.69 -8.08 -6.41
C PRO A 101 4.51 -9.02 -6.13
N ARG A 102 3.69 -9.23 -7.14
CA ARG A 102 2.64 -10.24 -7.07
C ARG A 102 3.27 -11.62 -6.85
N TYR A 103 2.76 -12.34 -5.87
CA TYR A 103 3.36 -13.59 -5.39
C TYR A 103 3.64 -14.60 -6.50
N ASP A 104 2.66 -14.87 -7.38
CA ASP A 104 2.82 -15.83 -8.47
C ASP A 104 3.93 -15.46 -9.47
N SER A 105 4.33 -14.19 -9.53
CA SER A 105 5.41 -13.73 -10.41
C SER A 105 6.82 -13.96 -9.87
N VAL A 106 6.96 -14.19 -8.55
CA VAL A 106 8.25 -14.30 -7.85
C VAL A 106 8.38 -15.50 -6.91
N LYS A 107 7.34 -16.32 -6.75
CA LYS A 107 7.30 -17.44 -5.79
C LYS A 107 8.46 -18.44 -5.93
N ASP A 108 9.01 -18.56 -7.11
CA ASP A 108 10.13 -19.48 -7.41
C ASP A 108 11.50 -18.78 -7.33
N CYS A 109 11.54 -17.53 -6.85
CA CYS A 109 12.79 -16.79 -6.66
C CYS A 109 13.33 -17.03 -5.23
N PRO A 110 14.48 -17.68 -5.08
CA PRO A 110 15.05 -17.98 -3.77
C PRO A 110 15.53 -16.73 -3.02
N GLU A 111 15.79 -15.64 -3.73
CA GLU A 111 16.21 -14.36 -3.16
C GLU A 111 15.05 -13.45 -2.73
N LEU A 112 13.81 -13.94 -2.82
CA LEU A 112 12.63 -13.22 -2.34
C LEU A 112 12.67 -13.12 -0.81
N LEU A 113 12.75 -11.90 -0.31
CA LEU A 113 12.84 -11.66 1.14
C LEU A 113 11.45 -11.69 1.79
N PRO A 114 11.33 -12.14 3.06
CA PRO A 114 10.05 -12.16 3.78
C PRO A 114 9.34 -10.81 3.79
N VAL A 115 10.08 -9.70 3.91
CA VAL A 115 9.56 -8.32 3.99
C VAL A 115 9.00 -7.78 2.67
N GLU A 116 9.26 -8.42 1.54
CA GLU A 116 8.68 -8.11 0.23
C GLU A 116 7.79 -9.26 -0.29
N ASN A 117 7.70 -10.36 0.45
CA ASN A 117 6.83 -11.47 0.15
C ASN A 117 5.43 -11.21 0.73
N TYR A 118 4.56 -10.68 -0.09
CA TYR A 118 3.22 -10.30 0.35
C TYR A 118 2.42 -11.45 0.99
N LYS A 119 2.65 -12.69 0.57
CA LYS A 119 2.04 -13.87 1.17
C LYS A 119 2.51 -14.08 2.61
N GLU A 120 3.82 -13.99 2.86
CA GLU A 120 4.38 -14.14 4.20
C GLU A 120 3.99 -12.96 5.10
N ILE A 121 3.94 -11.75 4.56
CA ILE A 121 3.44 -10.58 5.29
C ILE A 121 2.01 -10.79 5.74
N LEU A 122 1.10 -11.21 4.86
CA LEU A 122 -0.28 -11.52 5.22
C LEU A 122 -0.36 -12.63 6.29
N LYS A 123 0.40 -13.70 6.09
CA LYS A 123 0.42 -14.86 6.99
C LYS A 123 0.96 -14.53 8.39
N SER A 124 1.82 -13.53 8.50
CA SER A 124 2.40 -13.10 9.78
C SER A 124 1.41 -12.35 10.67
N LYS A 125 0.28 -11.88 10.13
CA LYS A 125 -0.70 -11.10 10.87
C LYS A 125 -1.59 -11.98 11.74
N LYS A 126 -1.90 -11.49 12.94
CA LYS A 126 -2.76 -12.22 13.90
C LYS A 126 -4.24 -12.16 13.51
N LYS A 127 -4.63 -11.06 12.89
CA LYS A 127 -5.99 -10.79 12.43
C LYS A 127 -5.96 -10.07 11.10
N LEU A 128 -6.87 -10.44 10.21
CA LEU A 128 -7.07 -9.79 8.93
C LEU A 128 -8.54 -9.42 8.76
N THR A 129 -8.80 -8.29 8.12
CA THR A 129 -10.13 -7.94 7.62
C THR A 129 -10.10 -7.68 6.13
N GLN A 130 -11.15 -8.15 5.47
CA GLN A 130 -11.48 -7.76 4.11
C GLN A 130 -12.33 -6.51 4.18
N ASN A 131 -11.86 -5.43 3.56
CA ASN A 131 -12.53 -4.14 3.57
C ASN A 131 -12.95 -3.74 2.16
N GLN A 132 -14.04 -2.99 2.08
CA GLN A 132 -14.37 -2.26 0.87
C GLN A 132 -13.30 -1.19 0.63
N CYS A 133 -12.72 -1.17 -0.56
CA CYS A 133 -11.66 -0.24 -0.90
C CYS A 133 -12.23 1.15 -1.20
N ALA A 134 -12.04 2.11 -0.30
CA ALA A 134 -12.46 3.49 -0.47
C ALA A 134 -12.02 4.10 -1.81
N CYS A 135 -10.78 3.85 -2.18
CA CYS A 135 -10.23 4.35 -3.43
C CYS A 135 -11.02 3.85 -4.65
N ARG A 136 -11.33 2.56 -4.73
CA ARG A 136 -12.04 1.98 -5.88
C ARG A 136 -13.51 2.36 -5.92
N THR A 137 -14.16 2.40 -4.78
CA THR A 137 -15.58 2.76 -4.69
C THR A 137 -15.86 4.16 -5.22
N ARG A 138 -14.89 5.08 -5.15
CA ARG A 138 -15.00 6.43 -5.70
C ARG A 138 -15.02 6.49 -7.23
N TYR A 139 -14.56 5.43 -7.89
CA TYR A 139 -14.41 5.36 -9.33
C TYR A 139 -15.09 4.10 -9.90
N PRO A 140 -16.42 3.94 -9.70
CA PRO A 140 -17.17 2.75 -10.13
C PRO A 140 -17.16 2.57 -11.64
N GLU A 141 -16.90 3.62 -12.39
CA GLU A 141 -16.78 3.59 -13.85
C GLU A 141 -15.66 2.68 -14.36
N TYR A 142 -14.70 2.33 -13.51
CA TYR A 142 -13.66 1.36 -13.87
C TYR A 142 -14.08 -0.09 -13.61
N GLY A 143 -15.30 -0.34 -13.08
CA GLY A 143 -15.89 -1.68 -12.92
C GLY A 143 -15.02 -2.65 -12.09
N GLN A 144 -14.29 -2.15 -11.12
CA GLN A 144 -13.34 -2.93 -10.34
C GLN A 144 -14.00 -3.55 -9.11
N ASP A 145 -13.56 -4.78 -8.79
CA ASP A 145 -13.83 -5.39 -7.50
C ASP A 145 -13.24 -4.52 -6.38
N ASP A 146 -14.06 -4.10 -5.45
CA ASP A 146 -13.72 -3.10 -4.44
C ASP A 146 -13.39 -3.68 -3.06
N HIS A 147 -13.53 -5.02 -2.86
CA HIS A 147 -13.24 -5.68 -1.58
C HIS A 147 -11.80 -6.21 -1.48
N VAL A 148 -10.83 -5.43 -1.93
CA VAL A 148 -9.42 -5.82 -2.01
C VAL A 148 -8.51 -5.07 -1.05
N CYS A 149 -9.06 -4.21 -0.21
CA CYS A 149 -8.34 -3.56 0.87
C CYS A 149 -8.30 -4.49 2.08
N ILE A 150 -7.17 -4.54 2.75
CA ILE A 150 -6.94 -5.43 3.90
C ILE A 150 -6.38 -4.58 5.02
N SER A 151 -6.97 -4.72 6.19
CA SER A 151 -6.39 -4.19 7.41
C SER A 151 -5.94 -5.34 8.31
N ALA A 152 -4.91 -5.12 9.09
CA ALA A 152 -4.33 -6.14 9.95
C ALA A 152 -4.26 -5.68 11.40
N ASP A 153 -4.31 -6.63 12.30
CA ASP A 153 -4.11 -6.49 13.75
C ASP A 153 -5.00 -5.38 14.38
N GLU A 154 -4.45 -4.34 14.99
CA GLU A 154 -5.22 -3.25 15.61
C GLU A 154 -6.08 -2.50 14.60
N THR A 155 -5.59 -2.31 13.38
CA THR A 155 -6.38 -1.69 12.31
C THR A 155 -7.56 -2.58 11.91
N ALA A 156 -7.39 -3.90 11.92
CA ALA A 156 -8.48 -4.83 11.67
C ALA A 156 -9.58 -4.73 12.73
N ASP A 157 -9.20 -4.62 14.01
CA ASP A 157 -10.16 -4.42 15.09
C ASP A 157 -10.95 -3.12 14.95
N PHE A 158 -10.28 -2.04 14.54
CA PHE A 158 -10.94 -0.77 14.25
C PHE A 158 -11.97 -0.93 13.11
N MET A 159 -11.58 -1.55 12.01
CA MET A 159 -12.47 -1.75 10.86
C MET A 159 -13.71 -2.56 11.22
N ILE A 160 -13.56 -3.60 12.07
CA ILE A 160 -14.68 -4.41 12.58
C ILE A 160 -15.58 -3.55 13.48
N ALA A 161 -14.99 -2.80 14.42
CA ALA A 161 -15.74 -1.99 15.37
C ALA A 161 -16.61 -0.91 14.68
N HIS A 162 -16.19 -0.43 13.51
CA HIS A 162 -16.89 0.59 12.72
C HIS A 162 -17.72 0.00 11.55
N ASN A 163 -17.88 -1.32 11.50
CA ASN A 163 -18.60 -2.01 10.42
C ASN A 163 -18.06 -1.67 9.01
N LEU A 164 -16.75 -1.46 8.88
CA LEU A 164 -16.05 -1.13 7.65
C LEU A 164 -15.34 -2.32 7.02
N GLY A 165 -15.17 -3.39 7.77
CA GLY A 165 -14.48 -4.60 7.35
C GLY A 165 -15.04 -5.85 7.99
N LYS A 166 -14.85 -6.97 7.31
CA LYS A 166 -15.22 -8.30 7.79
C LYS A 166 -13.97 -9.10 8.08
N GLU A 167 -13.91 -9.74 9.26
CA GLU A 167 -12.83 -10.68 9.57
C GLU A 167 -12.79 -11.81 8.55
N ILE A 168 -11.58 -12.15 8.09
CA ILE A 168 -11.35 -13.16 7.06
C ILE A 168 -10.08 -13.96 7.38
N SER A 169 -10.06 -15.24 7.00
CA SER A 169 -8.86 -16.05 7.11
C SER A 169 -7.78 -15.63 6.10
N PHE A 170 -6.52 -15.95 6.42
CA PHE A 170 -5.42 -15.73 5.50
C PHE A 170 -5.64 -16.45 4.17
N GLU A 171 -6.06 -17.71 4.19
CA GLU A 171 -6.25 -18.54 2.99
C GLU A 171 -7.34 -17.97 2.08
N GLU A 172 -8.48 -17.59 2.64
CA GLU A 172 -9.59 -17.01 1.88
C GLU A 172 -9.20 -15.65 1.28
N MET A 173 -8.54 -14.79 2.07
CA MET A 173 -8.14 -13.48 1.59
C MET A 173 -7.05 -13.58 0.52
N PHE A 174 -6.06 -14.44 0.71
CA PHE A 174 -5.00 -14.63 -0.26
C PHE A 174 -5.54 -15.15 -1.60
N ASP A 175 -6.41 -16.17 -1.58
CA ASP A 175 -7.07 -16.69 -2.78
C ASP A 175 -7.91 -15.62 -3.49
N TYR A 176 -8.66 -14.83 -2.71
CA TYR A 176 -9.48 -13.73 -3.23
C TYR A 176 -8.65 -12.69 -3.99
N ILE A 177 -7.58 -12.16 -3.38
CA ILE A 177 -6.74 -11.13 -4.03
C ILE A 177 -5.96 -11.66 -5.23
N GLN A 178 -5.57 -12.93 -5.22
CA GLN A 178 -4.93 -13.54 -6.40
C GLN A 178 -5.91 -13.62 -7.57
N LYS A 179 -7.14 -14.04 -7.33
CA LYS A 179 -8.20 -14.07 -8.35
C LYS A 179 -8.58 -12.69 -8.86
N ALA A 180 -8.77 -11.73 -7.95
CA ALA A 180 -9.09 -10.35 -8.29
C ALA A 180 -7.98 -9.71 -9.14
N GLY A 181 -6.72 -9.90 -8.79
CA GLY A 181 -5.58 -9.36 -9.53
C GLY A 181 -5.40 -9.94 -10.93
N LYS A 182 -5.83 -11.19 -11.17
CA LYS A 182 -5.85 -11.78 -12.51
C LYS A 182 -6.92 -11.16 -13.41
N LYS A 183 -8.05 -10.73 -12.84
CA LYS A 183 -9.09 -10.04 -13.59
C LYS A 183 -8.67 -8.59 -13.90
N ILE A 184 -8.22 -7.86 -12.91
CA ILE A 184 -7.86 -6.44 -13.01
C ILE A 184 -6.46 -6.24 -12.45
N PRO A 185 -5.55 -5.58 -13.18
CA PRO A 185 -4.19 -5.35 -12.69
C PRO A 185 -4.23 -4.65 -11.35
N SER A 186 -3.61 -5.26 -10.36
CA SER A 186 -3.55 -4.75 -9.00
C SER A 186 -2.19 -5.09 -8.41
N MET A 187 -1.45 -4.07 -8.03
CA MET A 187 -0.18 -4.25 -7.33
C MET A 187 -0.42 -4.41 -5.84
N HIS A 188 0.42 -5.17 -5.19
CA HIS A 188 0.46 -5.22 -3.75
C HIS A 188 1.22 -4.01 -3.20
N ILE A 189 0.62 -3.30 -2.28
CA ILE A 189 1.25 -2.21 -1.53
C ILE A 189 1.13 -2.52 -0.05
N VAL A 190 2.26 -2.47 0.64
CA VAL A 190 2.34 -2.54 2.09
C VAL A 190 2.55 -1.12 2.59
N ALA A 191 1.57 -0.60 3.32
CA ALA A 191 1.70 0.67 4.02
C ALA A 191 2.24 0.43 5.42
N HIS A 192 2.94 1.41 5.95
CA HIS A 192 3.50 1.39 7.30
C HIS A 192 3.37 2.77 7.94
N THR A 193 3.53 2.84 9.24
CA THR A 193 3.52 4.08 10.01
C THR A 193 4.79 4.88 9.76
N LEU A 194 4.74 6.20 9.97
CA LEU A 194 5.90 7.08 9.80
C LEU A 194 7.07 6.72 10.71
N ASP A 195 6.78 6.20 11.90
CA ASP A 195 7.78 5.75 12.87
C ASP A 195 8.29 4.33 12.58
N LEU A 196 7.78 3.68 11.53
CA LEU A 196 8.14 2.35 11.07
C LEU A 196 7.92 1.23 12.11
N LYS A 197 7.21 1.51 13.20
CA LYS A 197 6.92 0.53 14.25
C LYS A 197 5.87 -0.49 13.82
N ASP A 198 4.95 -0.10 12.93
CA ASP A 198 3.89 -0.95 12.40
C ASP A 198 4.00 -1.11 10.90
N ILE A 199 4.45 -2.29 10.50
CA ILE A 199 4.61 -2.66 9.10
C ILE A 199 3.40 -3.48 8.65
N GLY A 200 2.73 -3.00 7.58
CA GLY A 200 1.67 -3.75 6.95
C GLY A 200 0.39 -3.82 7.78
N THR A 201 0.06 -2.77 8.51
CA THR A 201 -1.26 -2.62 9.13
C THR A 201 -2.36 -2.38 8.10
N ILE A 202 -2.00 -1.78 6.97
CA ILE A 202 -2.82 -1.61 5.78
C ILE A 202 -2.12 -2.29 4.61
N LEU A 203 -2.79 -3.26 4.02
CA LEU A 203 -2.28 -4.10 2.94
C LEU A 203 -3.17 -3.90 1.71
N CYS A 204 -2.67 -3.10 0.77
CA CYS A 204 -3.44 -2.67 -0.38
C CYS A 204 -3.23 -3.54 -1.60
N ASN A 205 -4.26 -3.60 -2.46
CA ASN A 205 -4.21 -4.19 -3.80
C ASN A 205 -4.65 -3.14 -4.81
N CYS A 206 -3.73 -2.24 -5.14
CA CYS A 206 -4.03 -0.99 -5.80
C CYS A 206 -3.95 -1.04 -7.33
N ASN A 207 -4.79 -0.23 -7.97
CA ASN A 207 -4.68 0.10 -9.38
C ASN A 207 -4.46 1.61 -9.52
N VAL A 208 -3.56 2.03 -10.40
CA VAL A 208 -3.19 3.46 -10.57
C VAL A 208 -4.37 4.35 -10.98
N ASN A 209 -5.37 3.79 -11.65
CA ASN A 209 -6.54 4.56 -12.10
C ASN A 209 -7.55 4.86 -11.00
N THR A 210 -7.44 4.20 -9.84
CA THR A 210 -8.43 4.32 -8.76
C THR A 210 -7.82 4.61 -7.40
N CYS A 211 -6.54 4.33 -7.20
CA CYS A 211 -5.87 4.55 -5.92
C CYS A 211 -5.77 6.05 -5.60
N SER A 212 -6.24 6.47 -4.44
CA SER A 212 -6.17 7.88 -4.01
C SER A 212 -4.73 8.43 -4.00
N GLY A 213 -3.75 7.60 -3.68
CA GLY A 213 -2.34 8.01 -3.65
C GLY A 213 -1.64 7.98 -5.01
N LEU A 214 -2.21 7.32 -6.04
CA LEU A 214 -1.54 7.14 -7.33
C LEU A 214 -2.28 7.80 -8.50
N ARG A 215 -3.62 7.94 -8.38
CA ARG A 215 -4.46 8.44 -9.46
C ARG A 215 -4.13 9.87 -9.88
N HIS A 216 -3.74 10.72 -8.94
CA HIS A 216 -3.41 12.12 -9.26
C HIS A 216 -2.30 12.19 -10.32
N ILE A 217 -1.32 11.29 -10.32
CA ILE A 217 -0.26 11.24 -11.34
C ILE A 217 -0.86 10.97 -12.73
N THR A 218 -1.82 10.04 -12.83
CA THR A 218 -2.49 9.73 -14.10
C THR A 218 -3.52 10.78 -14.51
N ALA A 219 -4.20 11.40 -13.54
CA ALA A 219 -5.29 12.34 -13.79
C ALA A 219 -4.81 13.77 -14.05
N THR A 220 -3.79 14.21 -13.33
CA THR A 220 -3.30 15.59 -13.37
C THR A 220 -1.96 15.73 -14.09
N GLY A 221 -1.32 14.61 -14.42
CA GLY A 221 0.02 14.58 -14.98
C GLY A 221 1.15 14.65 -13.97
N GLY A 222 0.83 14.68 -12.66
CA GLY A 222 1.74 14.64 -11.51
C GLY A 222 3.06 15.44 -11.66
N LYS A 223 3.55 15.99 -10.59
CA LYS A 223 4.86 16.67 -10.60
C LYS A 223 6.02 15.68 -10.67
N TYR A 224 5.82 14.50 -10.06
CA TYR A 224 6.84 13.46 -9.92
C TYR A 224 6.38 12.15 -10.56
N HIS A 225 7.34 11.30 -10.93
CA HIS A 225 7.05 9.95 -11.38
C HIS A 225 6.82 9.03 -10.16
N TYR A 226 6.05 7.96 -10.32
CA TYR A 226 5.76 6.98 -9.25
C TYR A 226 7.00 6.53 -8.46
N ARG A 227 8.13 6.31 -9.14
CA ARG A 227 9.39 5.88 -8.53
C ARG A 227 10.03 6.93 -7.62
N GLU A 228 9.60 8.16 -7.67
CA GLU A 228 10.13 9.28 -6.88
C GLU A 228 9.34 9.50 -5.59
N ILE A 229 8.19 8.82 -5.46
CA ILE A 229 7.28 8.95 -4.31
C ILE A 229 6.84 7.62 -3.71
N TYR A 230 7.10 6.48 -4.40
CA TYR A 230 6.80 5.13 -3.91
C TYR A 230 8.02 4.23 -4.00
N ASN A 231 8.20 3.41 -2.98
CA ASN A 231 9.26 2.42 -2.97
C ASN A 231 8.93 1.30 -3.95
N LYS A 232 9.73 1.20 -5.00
CA LYS A 232 9.62 0.13 -5.99
C LYS A 232 10.13 -1.19 -5.41
N SER A 233 9.66 -2.30 -5.94
CA SER A 233 10.20 -3.62 -5.61
C SER A 233 11.63 -3.77 -6.14
N ARG A 234 12.40 -4.72 -5.58
CA ARG A 234 13.75 -5.06 -6.08
C ARG A 234 13.77 -5.74 -7.44
N PHE A 235 12.61 -6.14 -7.93
CA PHE A 235 12.45 -6.90 -9.17
C PHE A 235 12.06 -6.01 -10.34
N ARG A 236 12.43 -6.43 -11.55
CA ARG A 236 11.95 -5.84 -12.82
C ARG A 236 11.45 -6.93 -13.74
N ALA A 237 10.47 -6.60 -14.55
CA ALA A 237 10.03 -7.47 -15.62
C ALA A 237 11.08 -7.51 -16.74
N VAL A 238 11.40 -8.70 -17.21
CA VAL A 238 12.29 -8.92 -18.36
C VAL A 238 11.57 -9.78 -19.39
N LEU A 239 11.82 -9.49 -20.68
CA LEU A 239 11.19 -10.17 -21.79
C LEU A 239 12.15 -11.20 -22.42
N ASN A 240 11.66 -12.42 -22.64
CA ASN A 240 12.25 -13.36 -23.59
C ASN A 240 11.49 -13.25 -24.92
N PRO A 241 12.10 -12.63 -25.95
CA PRO A 241 11.43 -12.39 -27.23
C PRO A 241 11.06 -13.68 -27.97
N GLU A 242 11.85 -14.77 -27.81
CA GLU A 242 11.58 -16.05 -28.47
C GLU A 242 10.27 -16.70 -28.01
N LYS A 243 9.83 -16.41 -26.78
CA LYS A 243 8.56 -16.93 -26.22
C LYS A 243 7.39 -15.97 -26.43
N CYS A 244 7.66 -14.75 -26.89
CA CYS A 244 6.63 -13.74 -27.06
C CYS A 244 5.80 -14.02 -28.32
N ILE A 245 4.48 -14.14 -28.16
CA ILE A 245 3.52 -14.29 -29.26
C ILE A 245 2.85 -12.95 -29.65
N ASP A 246 3.36 -11.84 -29.16
CA ASP A 246 2.86 -10.48 -29.42
C ASP A 246 1.36 -10.28 -29.16
N CYS A 247 0.79 -10.97 -28.18
CA CYS A 247 -0.64 -10.86 -27.86
C CYS A 247 -1.06 -9.50 -27.31
N GLY A 248 -0.12 -8.65 -26.90
CA GLY A 248 -0.36 -7.30 -26.42
C GLY A 248 -0.93 -7.19 -25.01
N LEU A 249 -1.21 -8.30 -24.32
CA LEU A 249 -1.84 -8.28 -23.00
C LEU A 249 -1.06 -7.46 -21.99
N CYS A 250 0.27 -7.61 -21.96
CA CYS A 250 1.15 -6.95 -20.99
C CYS A 250 1.08 -5.43 -21.07
N TYR A 251 1.21 -4.82 -22.24
CA TYR A 251 1.25 -3.36 -22.36
C TYR A 251 -0.13 -2.72 -22.52
N LYS A 252 -1.12 -3.42 -23.08
CA LYS A 252 -2.47 -2.87 -23.26
C LYS A 252 -3.34 -2.94 -22.01
N LYS A 253 -3.12 -3.97 -21.16
CA LYS A 253 -4.07 -4.29 -20.08
C LYS A 253 -3.43 -4.54 -18.72
N ARG A 254 -2.11 -4.76 -18.65
CA ARG A 254 -1.48 -5.22 -17.38
C ARG A 254 -0.45 -4.29 -16.80
N CYS A 255 0.33 -3.60 -17.63
CA CYS A 255 1.28 -2.61 -17.15
C CYS A 255 0.55 -1.31 -16.78
N MET A 256 0.57 -0.98 -15.50
CA MET A 256 -0.07 0.23 -14.97
C MET A 256 0.87 1.45 -14.99
N PHE A 257 2.14 1.25 -15.31
CA PHE A 257 3.20 2.26 -15.20
C PHE A 257 3.81 2.63 -16.56
N ASP A 258 3.16 2.23 -17.63
CA ASP A 258 3.63 2.43 -19.00
C ASP A 258 5.11 2.01 -19.24
N ALA A 259 5.52 0.95 -18.53
CA ALA A 259 6.88 0.43 -18.63
C ALA A 259 7.07 -0.55 -19.80
N ILE A 260 5.99 -0.98 -20.46
CA ILE A 260 6.03 -1.95 -21.56
C ILE A 260 5.35 -1.34 -22.77
N HIS A 261 6.11 -1.22 -23.86
CA HIS A 261 5.62 -0.66 -25.11
C HIS A 261 6.34 -1.24 -26.31
N LYS A 262 5.79 -1.04 -27.50
CA LYS A 262 6.45 -1.39 -28.74
C LYS A 262 7.39 -0.25 -29.19
N LYS A 263 8.56 -0.64 -29.66
CA LYS A 263 9.50 0.27 -30.33
C LYS A 263 9.76 -0.23 -31.75
N PHE A 264 9.73 0.70 -32.68
CA PHE A 264 10.16 0.45 -34.03
C PHE A 264 11.68 0.28 -34.09
N ILE A 265 12.13 -0.84 -34.62
CA ILE A 265 13.56 -1.12 -34.81
C ILE A 265 13.91 -0.78 -36.27
N ARG A 266 14.57 0.37 -36.46
CA ARG A 266 14.90 0.91 -37.81
C ARG A 266 15.62 -0.08 -38.71
N ASP A 267 16.52 -0.88 -38.16
CA ASP A 267 17.38 -1.77 -38.95
C ASP A 267 16.67 -3.02 -39.46
N TYR A 268 15.49 -3.36 -38.91
CA TYR A 268 14.74 -4.55 -39.27
C TYR A 268 13.34 -4.27 -39.82
N GLY A 269 12.90 -3.00 -39.79
CA GLY A 269 11.57 -2.62 -40.25
C GLY A 269 10.40 -3.12 -39.39
N ASP A 270 10.69 -3.73 -38.24
CA ASP A 270 9.72 -4.38 -37.37
C ASP A 270 9.57 -3.65 -36.03
N GLU A 271 8.43 -3.83 -35.38
CA GLU A 271 8.19 -3.37 -34.02
C GLU A 271 8.54 -4.49 -33.02
N ALA A 272 9.41 -4.22 -32.07
CA ALA A 272 9.68 -5.13 -30.96
C ALA A 272 9.10 -4.62 -29.66
N LEU A 273 8.64 -5.56 -28.83
CA LEU A 273 8.21 -5.29 -27.47
C LEU A 273 9.44 -4.94 -26.61
N PHE A 274 9.34 -3.87 -25.86
CA PHE A 274 10.39 -3.36 -25.00
C PHE A 274 9.86 -3.15 -23.57
N VAL A 275 10.66 -3.54 -22.58
CA VAL A 275 10.42 -3.24 -21.16
C VAL A 275 11.39 -2.17 -20.72
N ASN A 276 10.86 -1.02 -20.33
CA ASN A 276 11.65 0.06 -19.76
C ASN A 276 11.90 -0.22 -18.28
N GLU A 277 13.11 -0.65 -17.96
CA GLU A 277 13.51 -0.99 -16.60
C GLU A 277 13.43 0.22 -15.65
N SER A 278 13.71 1.42 -16.17
CA SER A 278 13.71 2.64 -15.37
C SER A 278 12.31 3.05 -14.89
N THR A 279 11.25 2.74 -15.65
CA THR A 279 9.85 3.03 -15.29
C THR A 279 9.13 1.83 -14.68
N CYS A 280 9.71 0.64 -14.77
CA CYS A 280 9.13 -0.58 -14.18
C CYS A 280 9.18 -0.51 -12.64
N MET A 281 8.02 -0.56 -11.99
CA MET A 281 7.91 -0.58 -10.52
C MET A 281 8.05 -1.97 -9.91
N GLY A 282 8.20 -3.01 -10.73
CA GLY A 282 8.41 -4.38 -10.25
C GLY A 282 7.18 -5.04 -9.63
N CYS A 283 5.98 -4.61 -10.00
CA CYS A 283 4.72 -5.11 -9.43
C CYS A 283 4.33 -6.54 -9.87
N GLY A 284 4.90 -7.06 -10.96
CA GLY A 284 4.67 -8.44 -11.45
C GLY A 284 3.34 -8.70 -12.18
N CYS A 285 2.43 -7.71 -12.31
CA CYS A 285 1.12 -7.90 -12.94
C CYS A 285 1.18 -8.42 -14.39
N CYS A 286 2.17 -7.97 -15.17
CA CYS A 286 2.37 -8.40 -16.53
C CYS A 286 2.95 -9.82 -16.62
N VAL A 287 3.75 -10.21 -15.65
CA VAL A 287 4.40 -11.53 -15.57
C VAL A 287 3.38 -12.61 -15.20
N GLU A 288 2.60 -12.37 -14.12
CA GLU A 288 1.60 -13.31 -13.62
C GLU A 288 0.57 -13.74 -14.68
N THR A 289 0.31 -12.88 -15.65
CA THR A 289 -0.71 -13.09 -16.67
C THR A 289 -0.16 -13.34 -18.07
N CYS A 290 1.16 -13.44 -18.24
CA CYS A 290 1.77 -13.75 -19.53
C CYS A 290 1.48 -15.20 -19.92
N PRO A 291 0.71 -15.45 -21.01
CA PRO A 291 0.23 -16.81 -21.34
C PRO A 291 1.35 -17.76 -21.75
N THR A 292 2.46 -17.24 -22.25
CA THR A 292 3.60 -18.05 -22.73
C THR A 292 4.78 -18.05 -21.75
N GLY A 293 4.68 -17.29 -20.64
CA GLY A 293 5.80 -17.07 -19.73
C GLY A 293 6.99 -16.34 -20.38
N ALA A 294 6.73 -15.55 -21.44
CA ALA A 294 7.73 -14.73 -22.08
C ALA A 294 8.25 -13.60 -21.16
N LEU A 295 7.40 -13.12 -20.25
CA LEU A 295 7.79 -12.18 -19.21
C LEU A 295 8.13 -12.94 -17.92
N LYS A 296 9.23 -12.55 -17.29
CA LYS A 296 9.66 -13.05 -15.97
C LYS A 296 10.11 -11.90 -15.10
N MET A 297 10.06 -12.09 -13.79
CA MET A 297 10.70 -11.18 -12.86
C MET A 297 12.19 -11.51 -12.73
N LYS A 298 13.03 -10.49 -12.76
CA LYS A 298 14.46 -10.57 -12.51
C LYS A 298 14.78 -9.69 -11.31
N LEU A 299 15.53 -10.24 -10.36
CA LEU A 299 16.12 -9.47 -9.27
C LEU A 299 17.19 -8.54 -9.85
N VAL A 300 17.09 -7.25 -9.60
CA VAL A 300 18.02 -6.24 -10.13
C VAL A 300 18.61 -5.35 -9.04
N ASP A 301 17.87 -5.10 -7.97
CA ASP A 301 18.31 -4.25 -6.87
C ASP A 301 18.73 -5.10 -5.66
N PRO A 302 19.75 -4.69 -4.92
CA PRO A 302 20.19 -5.39 -3.71
C PRO A 302 19.18 -5.22 -2.55
N PRO A 303 19.30 -5.98 -1.45
CA PRO A 303 18.43 -5.83 -0.28
C PRO A 303 18.35 -4.41 0.28
N GLU A 304 19.43 -3.66 0.23
CA GLU A 304 19.54 -2.28 0.72
C GLU A 304 18.59 -1.31 -0.03
N ALA A 305 18.17 -1.67 -1.24
CA ALA A 305 17.19 -0.89 -2.01
C ALA A 305 15.77 -0.97 -1.43
N LEU A 306 15.50 -1.89 -0.52
CA LEU A 306 14.24 -1.94 0.26
C LEU A 306 14.24 -0.95 1.40
N LEU A 307 15.02 0.06 1.31
CA LEU A 307 15.05 1.20 2.19
C LEU A 307 15.10 0.83 3.69
N GLY A 308 16.21 0.99 4.27
CA GLY A 308 16.70 1.04 5.63
C GLY A 308 15.99 0.25 6.74
N TRP A 309 14.68 0.28 6.82
CA TRP A 309 13.94 -0.38 7.88
C TRP A 309 13.69 -1.88 7.65
N ASN A 310 13.80 -2.33 6.40
CA ASN A 310 13.70 -3.75 6.05
C ASN A 310 15.04 -4.45 6.01
N VAL A 311 16.14 -3.71 6.06
CA VAL A 311 17.48 -4.25 5.91
C VAL A 311 18.44 -3.50 6.84
N VAL A 312 19.03 -4.21 7.79
CA VAL A 312 20.11 -3.71 8.64
C VAL A 312 21.35 -4.56 8.38
N ASP A 313 22.50 -3.91 8.11
CA ASP A 313 23.77 -4.55 7.82
C ASP A 313 23.68 -5.59 6.67
N GLY A 314 22.92 -5.27 5.60
CA GLY A 314 22.73 -6.14 4.44
C GLY A 314 21.90 -7.40 4.72
N LYS A 315 21.24 -7.49 5.88
CA LYS A 315 20.36 -8.61 6.24
C LYS A 315 18.92 -8.13 6.34
N ALA A 316 18.01 -8.86 5.71
CA ALA A 316 16.58 -8.64 5.91
C ALA A 316 16.24 -8.85 7.38
N ILE A 317 15.59 -7.86 7.98
CA ILE A 317 15.11 -7.96 9.34
C ILE A 317 13.69 -8.51 9.30
N ASP A 318 13.40 -9.50 10.14
CA ASP A 318 12.01 -9.87 10.42
C ASP A 318 11.31 -8.64 11.01
N PRO A 319 10.18 -8.20 10.46
CA PRO A 319 9.40 -7.08 11.00
C PRO A 319 9.15 -7.19 12.53
N LYS A 320 9.09 -8.40 13.06
CA LYS A 320 8.95 -8.66 14.50
C LYS A 320 10.18 -8.32 15.34
N VAL A 321 11.37 -8.21 14.72
CA VAL A 321 12.64 -7.99 15.43
C VAL A 321 12.96 -6.50 15.58
N ILE A 322 12.36 -5.65 14.75
CA ILE A 322 12.56 -4.19 14.83
C ILE A 322 12.09 -3.63 16.17
N HIS A 323 11.06 -4.22 16.76
CA HIS A 323 10.51 -3.81 18.06
C HIS A 323 11.38 -4.12 19.30
N GLN A 324 12.41 -4.94 19.18
CA GLN A 324 13.20 -5.36 20.35
C GLN A 324 14.44 -4.48 20.64
N LYS A 325 14.89 -3.65 19.70
CA LYS A 325 16.10 -2.83 19.89
C LYS A 325 15.85 -1.40 20.38
N GLU A 326 14.64 -0.89 20.33
CA GLU A 326 14.33 0.51 20.69
C GLU A 326 13.80 0.69 22.11
N GLU A 327 13.67 -0.36 22.92
CA GLU A 327 13.34 -0.21 24.35
C GLU A 327 14.50 0.36 25.17
N GLU A 328 15.71 0.51 24.61
CA GLU A 328 16.90 0.96 25.34
C GLU A 328 17.31 2.43 25.10
N GLU A 329 16.74 3.15 24.12
CA GLU A 329 17.08 4.57 23.89
C GLU A 329 15.83 5.38 23.47
N GLU A 330 15.06 5.87 24.43
CA GLU A 330 14.10 6.96 24.19
C GLU A 330 14.87 8.30 24.10
N PRO A 331 14.91 8.98 22.95
CA PRO A 331 15.24 10.40 22.95
C PRO A 331 14.03 11.19 23.43
N ASP A 332 14.21 12.04 24.43
CA ASP A 332 13.28 13.07 24.85
C ASP A 332 12.97 14.00 23.65
N ILE A 333 11.94 13.70 22.88
CA ILE A 333 11.44 14.64 21.87
C ILE A 333 10.29 15.42 22.51
N ALA A 334 10.60 16.62 22.98
CA ALA A 334 9.61 17.61 23.33
C ALA A 334 8.95 18.12 22.04
N PHE A 335 7.66 17.85 21.88
CA PHE A 335 6.84 18.53 20.88
C PHE A 335 6.42 19.90 21.40
N TYR A 336 6.77 20.95 20.66
CA TYR A 336 6.18 22.27 20.78
C TYR A 336 4.94 22.37 19.88
#